data_117aee043ad304b9448545c5720e0445
#
_entry.id   117aee043ad304b9448545c5720e0445
#
_cell.length_a   1.000
_cell.length_b   1.000
_cell.length_c   1.000
_cell.angle_alpha   90.00
_cell.angle_beta   90.00
_cell.angle_gamma   90.00
#
_symmetry.space_group_name_H-M   'P 1'
#
loop_
_entity.id
_entity.type
_entity.pdbx_description
1 polymer ?
#
loop_
_entity_poly.entity_id
_entity_poly.type
_entity_poly.pdbx_seq_one_letter_code
_entity_poly.pdbx_strand_id
1 'polypeptide(L)'
;MGSLPGESDDYFTEDSPLQPNSPYAASKAAAEFVLRAARETFGVDTVVTRCGNNYGPRQFPEKLIPLMIANAINDDPLPVYGDGKNVRDWIFVDDHCRAIWKAYENGRSGEAYNVGSRNEKYNIDVVKSILDALGKPHSLITYVTDRLGHDRRYAIDPSKVENELGWKPAMTWEKGLQTTIDWYLNNQEWVDHIRNGEYRNYYKAMYGSALN
;
A
#
# COMPACT_ATOMS: atom_id res chain seq x y z
N MET A 1 -11.92 5.31 -2.92
CA MET A 1 -11.73 6.62 -2.29
C MET A 1 -11.06 7.48 -3.33
N GLY A 2 -11.79 8.46 -3.87
CA GLY A 2 -11.20 9.44 -4.76
C GLY A 2 -10.54 10.50 -3.91
N SER A 3 -9.25 10.73 -4.09
CA SER A 3 -8.64 11.92 -3.54
C SER A 3 -9.19 13.11 -4.30
N LEU A 4 -9.83 14.02 -3.61
CA LEU A 4 -9.92 15.37 -4.12
C LEU A 4 -8.49 15.88 -4.34
N PRO A 5 -8.22 16.60 -5.44
CA PRO A 5 -6.88 17.10 -5.71
C PRO A 5 -6.43 17.98 -4.53
N GLY A 6 -5.50 17.52 -3.78
CA GLY A 6 -4.47 18.13 -2.99
C GLY A 6 -4.71 19.39 -2.16
N GLU A 7 -5.91 19.79 -1.83
CA GLU A 7 -6.17 21.09 -1.19
C GLU A 7 -6.79 21.02 0.22
N SER A 8 -7.15 19.83 0.73
CA SER A 8 -7.56 19.69 2.12
C SER A 8 -6.59 18.80 2.89
N ASP A 9 -6.19 19.24 4.09
CA ASP A 9 -5.45 18.41 5.06
C ASP A 9 -6.37 17.38 5.75
N ASP A 10 -7.60 17.17 5.25
CA ASP A 10 -8.57 16.30 5.84
C ASP A 10 -8.22 14.83 5.62
N TYR A 11 -8.39 14.04 6.66
CA TYR A 11 -8.24 12.58 6.60
C TYR A 11 -9.56 11.91 6.21
N PHE A 12 -9.47 10.81 5.48
CA PHE A 12 -10.62 9.95 5.24
C PHE A 12 -10.95 9.16 6.52
N THR A 13 -12.17 9.35 7.01
CA THR A 13 -12.74 8.55 8.09
C THR A 13 -13.53 7.37 7.55
N GLU A 14 -14.02 6.50 8.41
CA GLU A 14 -14.89 5.38 8.02
C GLU A 14 -16.21 5.83 7.40
N ASP A 15 -16.69 7.03 7.77
CA ASP A 15 -17.92 7.64 7.27
C ASP A 15 -17.74 8.40 5.96
N SER A 16 -16.50 8.53 5.48
CA SER A 16 -16.23 9.21 4.21
C SER A 16 -16.92 8.50 3.04
N PRO A 17 -17.59 9.22 2.12
CA PRO A 17 -18.27 8.61 0.98
C PRO A 17 -17.31 7.79 0.10
N LEU A 18 -17.74 6.60 -0.31
CA LEU A 18 -17.00 5.80 -1.28
C LEU A 18 -17.27 6.34 -2.70
N GLN A 19 -16.31 7.04 -3.27
CA GLN A 19 -16.37 7.64 -4.61
C GLN A 19 -15.23 7.11 -5.50
N PRO A 20 -15.36 5.87 -6.02
CA PRO A 20 -14.29 5.24 -6.78
C PRO A 20 -14.10 5.90 -8.15
N ASN A 21 -12.85 6.28 -8.47
CA ASN A 21 -12.46 6.91 -9.73
C ASN A 21 -11.78 5.93 -10.72
N SER A 22 -11.66 4.66 -10.36
CA SER A 22 -11.08 3.64 -11.23
C SER A 22 -11.84 2.32 -11.13
N PRO A 23 -11.77 1.44 -12.14
CA PRO A 23 -12.39 0.10 -12.08
C PRO A 23 -11.89 -0.71 -10.87
N TYR A 24 -10.62 -0.60 -10.52
CA TYR A 24 -10.06 -1.23 -9.32
C TYR A 24 -10.71 -0.69 -8.04
N ALA A 25 -10.77 0.63 -7.86
CA ALA A 25 -11.42 1.23 -6.70
C ALA A 25 -12.92 0.86 -6.62
N ALA A 26 -13.61 0.80 -7.78
CA ALA A 26 -15.00 0.37 -7.85
C ALA A 26 -15.16 -1.08 -7.38
N SER A 27 -14.28 -1.99 -7.79
CA SER A 27 -14.33 -3.40 -7.35
C SER A 27 -14.11 -3.54 -5.85
N LYS A 28 -13.21 -2.72 -5.25
CA LYS A 28 -12.98 -2.72 -3.81
C LYS A 28 -14.18 -2.18 -3.02
N ALA A 29 -14.80 -1.10 -3.51
CA ALA A 29 -16.04 -0.58 -2.92
C ALA A 29 -17.19 -1.60 -3.03
N ALA A 30 -17.35 -2.25 -4.18
CA ALA A 30 -18.36 -3.29 -4.39
C ALA A 30 -18.19 -4.47 -3.40
N ALA A 31 -16.96 -4.86 -3.08
CA ALA A 31 -16.70 -5.91 -2.10
C ALA A 31 -17.27 -5.57 -0.71
N GLU A 32 -17.17 -4.31 -0.27
CA GLU A 32 -17.76 -3.88 1.00
C GLU A 32 -19.30 -3.92 0.96
N PHE A 33 -19.92 -3.55 -0.17
CA PHE A 33 -21.38 -3.67 -0.32
C PHE A 33 -21.84 -5.13 -0.31
N VAL A 34 -21.07 -6.05 -0.91
CA VAL A 34 -21.36 -7.49 -0.87
C VAL A 34 -21.28 -8.01 0.58
N LEU A 35 -20.27 -7.62 1.34
CA LEU A 35 -20.16 -7.98 2.76
C LEU A 35 -21.34 -7.47 3.57
N ARG A 36 -21.74 -6.21 3.37
CA ARG A 36 -22.94 -5.65 4.00
C ARG A 36 -24.20 -6.46 3.65
N ALA A 37 -24.41 -6.76 2.36
CA ALA A 37 -25.54 -7.54 1.92
C ALA A 37 -25.55 -8.95 2.53
N ALA A 38 -24.40 -9.61 2.62
CA ALA A 38 -24.26 -10.93 3.24
C ALA A 38 -24.61 -10.89 4.73
N ARG A 39 -24.19 -9.85 5.43
CA ARG A 39 -24.55 -9.63 6.83
C ARG A 39 -26.06 -9.45 7.01
N GLU A 40 -26.67 -8.54 6.26
CA GLU A 40 -28.10 -8.23 6.39
C GLU A 40 -28.99 -9.39 5.95
N THR A 41 -28.59 -10.16 4.93
CA THR A 41 -29.39 -11.24 4.36
C THR A 41 -29.22 -12.56 5.11
N PHE A 42 -27.97 -12.88 5.49
CA PHE A 42 -27.62 -14.22 5.99
C PHE A 42 -27.09 -14.21 7.43
N GLY A 43 -27.00 -13.04 8.09
CA GLY A 43 -26.48 -12.92 9.44
C GLY A 43 -24.97 -13.24 9.56
N VAL A 44 -24.21 -13.13 8.45
CA VAL A 44 -22.77 -13.40 8.48
C VAL A 44 -22.07 -12.33 9.30
N ASP A 45 -21.28 -12.74 10.27
CA ASP A 45 -20.46 -11.80 11.06
C ASP A 45 -19.30 -11.29 10.23
N THR A 46 -19.23 -9.98 10.05
CA THR A 46 -18.25 -9.34 9.18
C THR A 46 -17.68 -8.07 9.79
N VAL A 47 -16.37 -7.90 9.67
CA VAL A 47 -15.67 -6.65 9.98
C VAL A 47 -14.80 -6.27 8.77
N VAL A 48 -14.78 -5.00 8.42
CA VAL A 48 -13.98 -4.48 7.30
C VAL A 48 -12.78 -3.73 7.85
N THR A 49 -11.59 -3.98 7.30
CA THR A 49 -10.41 -3.14 7.54
C THR A 49 -10.00 -2.42 6.27
N ARG A 50 -9.80 -1.11 6.35
CA ARG A 50 -9.31 -0.26 5.24
C ARG A 50 -7.93 0.25 5.62
N CYS A 51 -6.90 -0.18 4.90
CA CYS A 51 -5.52 0.14 5.27
C CYS A 51 -4.86 1.14 4.34
N GLY A 52 -3.84 1.84 4.86
CA GLY A 52 -2.85 2.57 4.09
C GLY A 52 -1.97 1.67 3.22
N ASN A 53 -0.93 2.23 2.63
CA ASN A 53 0.01 1.48 1.81
C ASN A 53 0.91 0.60 2.68
N ASN A 54 0.80 -0.72 2.51
CA ASN A 54 1.66 -1.65 3.22
C ASN A 54 3.07 -1.67 2.64
N TYR A 55 4.06 -1.86 3.51
CA TYR A 55 5.44 -2.15 3.13
C TYR A 55 6.09 -3.09 4.15
N GLY A 56 7.15 -3.77 3.74
CA GLY A 56 7.87 -4.71 4.60
C GLY A 56 8.52 -5.84 3.82
N PRO A 57 9.13 -6.79 4.53
CA PRO A 57 9.66 -8.02 3.96
C PRO A 57 8.63 -8.80 3.12
N ARG A 58 9.09 -9.50 2.09
CA ARG A 58 8.28 -10.37 1.21
C ARG A 58 7.19 -9.68 0.41
N GLN A 59 7.17 -8.34 0.34
CA GLN A 59 6.26 -7.64 -0.56
C GLN A 59 6.65 -7.94 -2.01
N PHE A 60 5.65 -8.16 -2.88
CA PHE A 60 5.89 -8.51 -4.27
C PHE A 60 6.71 -7.42 -5.00
N PRO A 61 7.78 -7.79 -5.74
CA PRO A 61 8.79 -6.85 -6.28
C PRO A 61 8.31 -5.85 -7.35
N GLU A 62 7.03 -5.86 -7.72
CA GLU A 62 6.44 -4.83 -8.61
C GLU A 62 5.90 -3.61 -7.85
N LYS A 63 5.73 -3.71 -6.52
CA LYS A 63 5.26 -2.60 -5.71
C LYS A 63 6.37 -1.57 -5.49
N LEU A 64 5.99 -0.30 -5.19
CA LEU A 64 6.93 0.82 -5.20
C LEU A 64 8.20 0.55 -4.39
N ILE A 65 8.09 0.26 -3.09
CA ILE A 65 9.28 0.10 -2.24
C ILE A 65 10.17 -1.07 -2.69
N PRO A 66 9.68 -2.30 -2.87
CA PRO A 66 10.54 -3.39 -3.30
C PRO A 66 11.09 -3.21 -4.72
N LEU A 67 10.34 -2.60 -5.64
CA LEU A 67 10.83 -2.29 -6.98
C LEU A 67 12.00 -1.31 -6.92
N MET A 68 11.86 -0.22 -6.15
CA MET A 68 12.92 0.78 -6.01
C MET A 68 14.16 0.20 -5.34
N ILE A 69 14.00 -0.65 -4.32
CA ILE A 69 15.12 -1.36 -3.68
C ILE A 69 15.84 -2.26 -4.70
N ALA A 70 15.08 -3.09 -5.44
CA ALA A 70 15.67 -4.02 -6.41
C ALA A 70 16.38 -3.30 -7.55
N ASN A 71 15.79 -2.20 -8.05
CA ASN A 71 16.44 -1.40 -9.08
C ASN A 71 17.69 -0.68 -8.54
N ALA A 72 17.61 -0.09 -7.36
CA ALA A 72 18.75 0.60 -6.74
C ALA A 72 19.95 -0.34 -6.49
N ILE A 73 19.71 -1.57 -6.07
CA ILE A 73 20.77 -2.59 -5.86
C ILE A 73 21.52 -2.83 -7.19
N ASN A 74 20.81 -2.89 -8.31
CA ASN A 74 21.37 -3.19 -9.64
C ASN A 74 21.83 -1.94 -10.41
N ASP A 75 21.80 -0.75 -9.81
CA ASP A 75 22.05 0.53 -10.46
C ASP A 75 21.13 0.80 -11.69
N ASP A 76 19.94 0.20 -11.68
CA ASP A 76 18.90 0.40 -12.68
C ASP A 76 18.12 1.70 -12.41
N PRO A 77 17.50 2.32 -13.44
CA PRO A 77 16.64 3.50 -13.26
C PRO A 77 15.46 3.24 -12.30
N LEU A 78 15.20 4.23 -11.43
CA LEU A 78 14.06 4.22 -10.51
C LEU A 78 12.89 5.05 -11.09
N PRO A 79 11.87 4.41 -11.69
CA PRO A 79 10.78 5.13 -12.33
C PRO A 79 9.84 5.78 -11.29
N VAL A 80 9.72 7.10 -11.35
CA VAL A 80 8.82 7.89 -10.50
C VAL A 80 7.72 8.49 -11.37
N TYR A 81 6.46 8.19 -11.05
CA TYR A 81 5.31 8.70 -11.79
C TYR A 81 5.08 10.19 -11.58
N GLY A 82 4.82 10.92 -12.68
CA GLY A 82 4.54 12.36 -12.66
C GLY A 82 5.64 13.16 -12.00
N ASP A 83 5.31 13.98 -11.02
CA ASP A 83 6.25 14.79 -10.22
C ASP A 83 6.71 14.10 -8.93
N GLY A 84 6.24 12.88 -8.68
CA GLY A 84 6.53 12.12 -7.46
C GLY A 84 5.86 12.63 -6.18
N LYS A 85 5.00 13.65 -6.27
CA LYS A 85 4.35 14.27 -5.11
C LYS A 85 3.00 13.64 -4.72
N ASN A 86 2.74 12.42 -5.18
CA ASN A 86 1.62 11.66 -4.65
C ASN A 86 1.90 11.27 -3.21
N VAL A 87 0.96 11.54 -2.32
CA VAL A 87 1.08 11.26 -0.88
C VAL A 87 0.43 9.94 -0.53
N ARG A 88 1.13 9.13 0.26
CA ARG A 88 0.63 7.86 0.79
C ARG A 88 0.94 7.74 2.27
N ASP A 89 0.02 7.15 3.03
CA ASP A 89 0.26 6.70 4.40
C ASP A 89 0.86 5.29 4.36
N TRP A 90 2.08 5.14 4.89
CA TRP A 90 2.86 3.91 4.82
C TRP A 90 2.82 3.15 6.14
N ILE A 91 2.24 1.97 6.14
CA ILE A 91 2.12 1.10 7.31
C ILE A 91 3.00 -0.15 7.17
N PHE A 92 3.78 -0.45 8.20
CA PHE A 92 4.58 -1.68 8.23
C PHE A 92 3.68 -2.91 8.33
N VAL A 93 4.01 -3.95 7.56
CA VAL A 93 3.13 -5.12 7.37
C VAL A 93 2.74 -5.81 8.68
N ASP A 94 3.66 -5.94 9.65
CA ASP A 94 3.35 -6.59 10.93
C ASP A 94 2.37 -5.75 11.76
N ASP A 95 2.45 -4.43 11.67
CA ASP A 95 1.48 -3.54 12.31
C ASP A 95 0.08 -3.72 11.70
N HIS A 96 0.00 -3.84 10.39
CA HIS A 96 -1.27 -4.12 9.72
C HIS A 96 -1.83 -5.50 10.11
N CYS A 97 -0.99 -6.54 10.13
CA CYS A 97 -1.42 -7.88 10.57
C CYS A 97 -1.98 -7.86 12.01
N ARG A 98 -1.34 -7.10 12.91
CA ARG A 98 -1.84 -6.93 14.28
C ARG A 98 -3.18 -6.18 14.33
N ALA A 99 -3.39 -5.20 13.44
CA ALA A 99 -4.67 -4.51 13.34
C ALA A 99 -5.79 -5.46 12.87
N ILE A 100 -5.52 -6.26 11.84
CA ILE A 100 -6.46 -7.28 11.35
C ILE A 100 -6.82 -8.25 12.48
N TRP A 101 -5.82 -8.73 13.21
CA TRP A 101 -6.04 -9.64 14.33
C TRP A 101 -6.90 -9.00 15.43
N LYS A 102 -6.62 -7.74 15.79
CA LYS A 102 -7.44 -6.99 16.75
C LYS A 102 -8.88 -6.77 16.25
N ALA A 103 -9.06 -6.49 14.98
CA ALA A 103 -10.39 -6.36 14.39
C ALA A 103 -11.15 -7.69 14.39
N TYR A 104 -10.47 -8.81 14.15
CA TYR A 104 -11.05 -10.14 14.25
C TYR A 104 -11.49 -10.48 15.69
N GLU A 105 -10.65 -10.19 16.69
CA GLU A 105 -10.95 -10.53 18.09
C GLU A 105 -12.02 -9.63 18.73
N ASN A 106 -12.00 -8.32 18.42
CA ASN A 106 -12.72 -7.32 19.20
C ASN A 106 -13.53 -6.35 18.33
N GLY A 107 -13.48 -6.48 17.00
CA GLY A 107 -14.23 -5.61 16.09
C GLY A 107 -15.73 -5.84 16.21
N ARG A 108 -16.50 -4.75 16.09
CA ARG A 108 -17.95 -4.85 16.10
C ARG A 108 -18.47 -5.32 14.74
N SER A 109 -19.37 -6.27 14.73
CA SER A 109 -20.00 -6.80 13.51
C SER A 109 -20.63 -5.69 12.67
N GLY A 110 -20.28 -5.67 11.39
CA GLY A 110 -20.76 -4.69 10.41
C GLY A 110 -20.01 -3.38 10.39
N GLU A 111 -19.03 -3.20 11.25
CA GLU A 111 -18.22 -1.98 11.29
C GLU A 111 -17.03 -2.05 10.33
N ALA A 112 -16.60 -0.87 9.89
CA ALA A 112 -15.33 -0.67 9.20
C ALA A 112 -14.33 0.00 10.16
N TYR A 113 -13.06 -0.34 10.02
CA TYR A 113 -11.95 0.25 10.76
C TYR A 113 -10.84 0.69 9.79
N ASN A 114 -10.52 1.96 9.81
CA ASN A 114 -9.37 2.48 9.10
C ASN A 114 -8.07 2.13 9.83
N VAL A 115 -7.10 1.59 9.10
CA VAL A 115 -5.81 1.16 9.64
C VAL A 115 -4.70 1.94 8.97
N GLY A 116 -4.29 3.03 9.58
CA GLY A 116 -3.23 3.94 9.13
C GLY A 116 -2.13 4.08 10.16
N SER A 117 -0.99 4.56 9.72
CA SER A 117 0.15 4.79 10.61
C SER A 117 0.43 6.27 10.89
N ARG A 118 -0.35 7.18 10.29
CA ARG A 118 -0.11 8.63 10.28
C ARG A 118 1.29 8.98 9.74
N ASN A 119 1.81 8.13 8.87
CA ASN A 119 3.15 8.27 8.29
C ASN A 119 3.06 8.61 6.80
N GLU A 120 2.48 9.78 6.54
CA GLU A 120 2.32 10.29 5.19
C GLU A 120 3.65 10.74 4.60
N LYS A 121 3.94 10.30 3.38
CA LYS A 121 5.14 10.70 2.64
C LYS A 121 4.84 10.90 1.18
N TYR A 122 5.54 11.82 0.56
CA TYR A 122 5.60 11.89 -0.90
C TYR A 122 6.34 10.66 -1.44
N ASN A 123 5.87 10.12 -2.56
CA ASN A 123 6.53 8.98 -3.20
C ASN A 123 8.00 9.28 -3.54
N ILE A 124 8.30 10.50 -3.97
CA ILE A 124 9.68 10.91 -4.25
C ILE A 124 10.57 10.88 -3.00
N ASP A 125 10.04 11.22 -1.82
CA ASP A 125 10.83 11.20 -0.59
C ASP A 125 11.07 9.74 -0.12
N VAL A 126 10.11 8.85 -0.36
CA VAL A 126 10.30 7.40 -0.14
C VAL A 126 11.44 6.88 -1.03
N VAL A 127 11.45 7.24 -2.32
CA VAL A 127 12.50 6.81 -3.25
C VAL A 127 13.87 7.35 -2.86
N LYS A 128 13.96 8.62 -2.48
CA LYS A 128 15.21 9.21 -1.97
C LYS A 128 15.70 8.52 -0.71
N SER A 129 14.80 8.26 0.27
CA SER A 129 15.16 7.55 1.50
C SER A 129 15.73 6.15 1.22
N ILE A 130 15.23 5.45 0.20
CA ILE A 130 15.78 4.15 -0.22
C ILE A 130 17.19 4.31 -0.80
N LEU A 131 17.39 5.28 -1.69
CA LEU A 131 18.71 5.55 -2.27
C LEU A 131 19.74 5.96 -1.21
N ASP A 132 19.37 6.84 -0.30
CA ASP A 132 20.21 7.27 0.81
C ASP A 132 20.62 6.10 1.70
N ALA A 133 19.67 5.22 2.06
CA ALA A 133 19.93 4.04 2.88
C ALA A 133 20.83 3.00 2.18
N LEU A 134 20.78 2.93 0.85
CA LEU A 134 21.63 2.04 0.04
C LEU A 134 22.95 2.70 -0.41
N GLY A 135 23.18 3.97 -0.08
CA GLY A 135 24.35 4.72 -0.55
C GLY A 135 24.40 4.91 -2.07
N LYS A 136 23.23 4.99 -2.71
CA LYS A 136 23.11 5.11 -4.17
C LYS A 136 22.78 6.55 -4.59
N PRO A 137 23.24 6.98 -5.78
CA PRO A 137 23.05 8.36 -6.23
C PRO A 137 21.59 8.64 -6.65
N HIS A 138 21.11 9.83 -6.32
CA HIS A 138 19.76 10.28 -6.72
C HIS A 138 19.60 10.45 -8.25
N SER A 139 20.70 10.45 -9.00
CA SER A 139 20.66 10.46 -10.48
C SER A 139 20.02 9.22 -11.11
N LEU A 140 19.82 8.14 -10.34
CA LEU A 140 19.05 6.98 -10.77
C LEU A 140 17.55 7.26 -10.89
N ILE A 141 17.03 8.33 -10.28
CA ILE A 141 15.61 8.70 -10.36
C ILE A 141 15.28 9.12 -11.80
N THR A 142 14.27 8.48 -12.38
CA THR A 142 13.76 8.80 -13.71
C THR A 142 12.27 9.08 -13.64
N TYR A 143 11.85 10.29 -14.01
CA TYR A 143 10.44 10.64 -14.04
C TYR A 143 9.76 10.07 -15.28
N VAL A 144 8.62 9.43 -15.08
CA VAL A 144 7.81 8.82 -16.14
C VAL A 144 6.39 9.39 -16.15
N THR A 145 5.67 9.21 -17.27
CA THR A 145 4.28 9.67 -17.39
C THR A 145 3.42 9.10 -16.28
N ASP A 146 2.59 9.96 -15.66
CA ASP A 146 1.70 9.52 -14.58
C ASP A 146 0.56 8.65 -15.09
N ARG A 147 0.03 7.82 -14.21
CA ARG A 147 -1.10 6.93 -14.51
C ARG A 147 -2.40 7.71 -14.55
N LEU A 148 -3.31 7.32 -15.45
CA LEU A 148 -4.65 7.86 -15.48
C LEU A 148 -5.41 7.51 -14.19
N GLY A 149 -6.09 8.50 -13.60
CA GLY A 149 -6.84 8.31 -12.35
C GLY A 149 -5.95 8.04 -11.12
N HIS A 150 -4.70 8.49 -11.14
CA HIS A 150 -3.79 8.31 -10.02
C HIS A 150 -4.14 9.26 -8.88
N ASP A 151 -4.51 8.72 -7.73
CA ASP A 151 -4.86 9.50 -6.55
C ASP A 151 -3.70 10.36 -6.08
N ARG A 152 -3.93 11.66 -5.90
CA ARG A 152 -2.89 12.61 -5.45
C ARG A 152 -2.52 12.38 -4.00
N ARG A 153 -3.51 12.20 -3.12
CA ARG A 153 -3.31 11.94 -1.69
C ARG A 153 -4.22 10.82 -1.22
N TYR A 154 -3.66 9.92 -0.43
CA TYR A 154 -4.39 8.88 0.25
C TYR A 154 -3.94 8.84 1.72
N ALA A 155 -4.73 9.49 2.57
CA ALA A 155 -4.49 9.58 4.00
C ALA A 155 -5.76 9.23 4.76
N ILE A 156 -5.65 8.34 5.73
CA ILE A 156 -6.78 7.82 6.49
C ILE A 156 -6.64 8.12 7.97
N ASP A 157 -7.77 8.38 8.65
CA ASP A 157 -7.79 8.55 10.10
C ASP A 157 -7.94 7.20 10.79
N PRO A 158 -6.95 6.73 11.57
CA PRO A 158 -7.02 5.49 12.33
C PRO A 158 -7.62 5.67 13.74
N SER A 159 -8.17 6.82 14.07
CA SER A 159 -8.63 7.12 15.43
C SER A 159 -9.65 6.12 15.97
N LYS A 160 -10.51 5.57 15.11
CA LYS A 160 -11.51 4.58 15.52
C LYS A 160 -10.86 3.27 15.96
N VAL A 161 -9.95 2.71 15.17
CA VAL A 161 -9.24 1.48 15.55
C VAL A 161 -8.37 1.69 16.78
N GLU A 162 -7.77 2.87 16.94
CA GLU A 162 -6.98 3.24 18.12
C GLU A 162 -7.84 3.26 19.38
N ASN A 163 -9.00 3.92 19.32
CA ASN A 163 -9.87 4.13 20.49
C ASN A 163 -10.70 2.90 20.86
N GLU A 164 -11.24 2.19 19.87
CA GLU A 164 -12.15 1.07 20.12
C GLU A 164 -11.42 -0.26 20.32
N LEU A 165 -10.32 -0.50 19.57
CA LEU A 165 -9.60 -1.77 19.60
C LEU A 165 -8.25 -1.70 20.33
N GLY A 166 -7.84 -0.50 20.78
CA GLY A 166 -6.58 -0.29 21.49
C GLY A 166 -5.35 -0.59 20.61
N TRP A 167 -5.51 -0.54 19.29
CA TRP A 167 -4.41 -0.77 18.35
C TRP A 167 -3.69 0.55 18.02
N LYS A 168 -2.36 0.47 17.94
CA LYS A 168 -1.51 1.55 17.42
C LYS A 168 -0.34 0.97 16.65
N PRO A 169 0.19 1.66 15.63
CA PRO A 169 1.41 1.26 14.97
C PRO A 169 2.57 1.29 15.96
N ALA A 170 3.42 0.28 15.93
CA ALA A 170 4.60 0.17 16.80
C ALA A 170 5.90 0.42 16.03
N MET A 171 5.88 0.25 14.70
CA MET A 171 7.07 0.42 13.86
C MET A 171 7.20 1.87 13.40
N THR A 172 8.35 2.48 13.64
CA THR A 172 8.68 3.79 13.04
C THR A 172 9.06 3.60 11.58
N TRP A 173 8.90 4.66 10.77
CA TRP A 173 9.26 4.62 9.36
C TRP A 173 10.71 4.21 9.13
N GLU A 174 11.63 4.84 9.83
CA GLU A 174 13.07 4.64 9.67
C GLU A 174 13.45 3.18 9.95
N LYS A 175 12.96 2.64 11.06
CA LYS A 175 13.22 1.25 11.44
C LYS A 175 12.55 0.26 10.49
N GLY A 176 11.31 0.52 10.10
CA GLY A 176 10.58 -0.33 9.16
C GLY A 176 11.22 -0.35 7.78
N LEU A 177 11.64 0.82 7.25
CA LEU A 177 12.33 0.92 5.98
C LEU A 177 13.68 0.19 6.02
N GLN A 178 14.48 0.39 7.06
CA GLN A 178 15.75 -0.32 7.21
C GLN A 178 15.54 -1.84 7.29
N THR A 179 14.59 -2.30 8.11
CA THR A 179 14.24 -3.73 8.19
C THR A 179 13.84 -4.30 6.83
N THR A 180 13.10 -3.51 6.05
CA THR A 180 12.67 -3.91 4.70
C THR A 180 13.88 -4.01 3.77
N ILE A 181 14.73 -2.99 3.71
CA ILE A 181 15.93 -2.97 2.88
C ILE A 181 16.86 -4.14 3.24
N ASP A 182 17.15 -4.34 4.52
CA ASP A 182 18.00 -5.44 5.00
C ASP A 182 17.45 -6.80 4.56
N TRP A 183 16.13 -6.96 4.61
CA TRP A 183 15.52 -8.21 4.15
C TRP A 183 15.75 -8.43 2.66
N TYR A 184 15.54 -7.42 1.79
CA TYR A 184 15.77 -7.54 0.35
C TYR A 184 17.25 -7.76 0.02
N LEU A 185 18.18 -7.13 0.73
CA LEU A 185 19.62 -7.37 0.57
C LEU A 185 20.01 -8.82 0.89
N ASN A 186 19.41 -9.40 1.91
CA ASN A 186 19.71 -10.75 2.38
C ASN A 186 18.90 -11.86 1.66
N ASN A 187 17.97 -11.52 0.77
CA ASN A 187 17.09 -12.49 0.09
C ASN A 187 17.04 -12.25 -1.43
N GLN A 188 18.20 -11.97 -2.04
CA GLN A 188 18.28 -11.68 -3.49
C GLN A 188 17.77 -12.85 -4.35
N GLU A 189 18.09 -14.09 -3.99
CA GLU A 189 17.60 -15.27 -4.69
C GLU A 189 16.07 -15.32 -4.78
N TRP A 190 15.38 -14.95 -3.69
CA TRP A 190 13.91 -14.87 -3.67
C TRP A 190 13.40 -13.77 -4.63
N VAL A 191 14.07 -12.62 -4.65
CA VAL A 191 13.72 -11.50 -5.54
C VAL A 191 13.94 -11.92 -7.00
N ASP A 192 15.08 -12.52 -7.31
CA ASP A 192 15.45 -12.95 -8.66
C ASP A 192 14.52 -14.06 -9.17
N HIS A 193 14.17 -15.02 -8.33
CA HIS A 193 13.21 -16.08 -8.68
C HIS A 193 11.86 -15.48 -9.14
N ILE A 194 11.35 -14.47 -8.45
CA ILE A 194 10.12 -13.77 -8.85
C ILE A 194 10.33 -12.94 -10.12
N ARG A 195 11.47 -12.23 -10.25
CA ARG A 195 11.74 -11.33 -11.39
C ARG A 195 12.09 -12.08 -12.66
N ASN A 196 12.77 -13.23 -12.58
CA ASN A 196 13.37 -13.97 -13.72
C ASN A 196 12.41 -14.87 -14.49
N GLY A 197 11.15 -14.94 -14.14
CA GLY A 197 10.26 -15.33 -15.18
C GLY A 197 9.39 -16.55 -15.05
N GLU A 198 9.41 -17.41 -14.05
CA GLU A 198 8.33 -18.39 -13.92
C GLU A 198 6.98 -17.71 -13.72
N TYR A 199 6.96 -16.66 -12.90
CA TYR A 199 5.79 -15.81 -12.74
C TYR A 199 5.48 -15.00 -14.01
N ARG A 200 6.45 -14.45 -14.71
CA ARG A 200 6.25 -13.78 -16.02
C ARG A 200 5.71 -14.72 -17.07
N ASN A 201 6.17 -15.95 -17.10
CA ASN A 201 5.69 -16.97 -18.04
C ASN A 201 4.26 -17.41 -17.67
N TYR A 202 3.99 -17.63 -16.39
CA TYR A 202 2.64 -17.86 -15.88
C TYR A 202 1.70 -16.69 -16.20
N TYR A 203 2.13 -15.47 -15.94
CA TYR A 203 1.35 -14.25 -16.19
C TYR A 203 1.08 -14.06 -17.69
N LYS A 204 2.08 -14.28 -18.54
CA LYS A 204 1.91 -14.27 -20.00
C LYS A 204 0.99 -15.38 -20.49
N ALA A 205 1.08 -16.58 -19.91
CA ALA A 205 0.22 -17.70 -20.26
C ALA A 205 -1.25 -17.45 -19.87
N MET A 206 -1.48 -16.81 -18.72
CA MET A 206 -2.82 -16.53 -18.22
C MET A 206 -3.44 -15.26 -18.77
N TYR A 207 -2.64 -14.24 -19.09
CA TYR A 207 -3.11 -12.89 -19.43
C TYR A 207 -2.49 -12.32 -20.71
N GLY A 208 -1.58 -13.04 -21.37
CA GLY A 208 -0.73 -12.51 -22.45
C GLY A 208 -1.45 -12.01 -23.69
N SER A 209 -2.72 -12.33 -23.89
CA SER A 209 -3.55 -11.76 -24.96
C SER A 209 -4.28 -10.46 -24.56
N ALA A 210 -4.24 -10.07 -23.29
CA ALA A 210 -4.95 -8.91 -22.75
C ALA A 210 -4.04 -7.69 -22.50
N LEU A 211 -2.74 -7.80 -22.78
CA LEU A 211 -1.73 -6.77 -22.49
C LEU A 211 -1.02 -6.24 -23.75
N ASN A 212 -1.54 -6.57 -24.95
CA ASN A 212 -1.10 -5.95 -26.21
C ASN A 212 -2.02 -4.81 -26.61
#